data_e84b940212523a6d6c64c9b906899de5
#
_entry.id   e84b940212523a6d6c64c9b906899de5
#
_cell.length_a   1.000
_cell.length_b   1.000
_cell.length_c   1.000
_cell.angle_alpha   90.00
_cell.angle_beta   90.00
_cell.angle_gamma   90.00
#
_symmetry.space_group_name_H-M   'P 1'
#
loop_
_entity.id
_entity.type
_entity.pdbx_description
1 polymer ?
#
loop_
_entity_poly.entity_id
_entity_poly.type
_entity_poly.pdbx_seq_one_letter_code
_entity_poly.pdbx_strand_id
1 'polypeptide(L)'
;ILEAFLSYLEDFTYLYHFNGCTFDIPFVTAKCEKHGIVLFPKVSALFKNTISSQSEESAPANIDLLKEIRPFKKRLGLAKANQSFLERWVELNREDIYNGGQLIKVYSEYMQQKILHKEKGAELEKLLLLHNHDDIAGMIHVCSMLAYQDFFAPLEPKTVTVCSLTSEQLTVELPVQLPRKVTLEHPFPTADAAETQLENGILTLDKTTATLSLPLYHGTLKYFFPEHKDYYYLPQEDTAIHKSVAQFVDASCRQK
;
A
#
# COMPACT_ATOMS: atom_id res chain seq x y z
N ILE A 1 -29.81 -11.40 15.23
CA ILE A 1 -28.35 -11.03 15.06
C ILE A 1 -28.19 -10.14 13.84
N LEU A 2 -28.60 -10.55 12.62
CA LEU A 2 -28.43 -9.74 11.40
C LEU A 2 -29.11 -8.36 11.54
N GLU A 3 -30.36 -8.30 11.95
CA GLU A 3 -31.07 -7.03 12.13
C GLU A 3 -30.36 -6.10 13.12
N ALA A 4 -29.90 -6.64 14.26
CA ALA A 4 -29.14 -5.87 15.24
C ALA A 4 -27.80 -5.35 14.67
N PHE A 5 -27.13 -6.16 13.87
CA PHE A 5 -25.90 -5.75 13.19
C PHE A 5 -26.16 -4.63 12.16
N LEU A 6 -27.20 -4.76 11.34
CA LEU A 6 -27.56 -3.74 10.36
C LEU A 6 -27.98 -2.43 11.04
N SER A 7 -28.76 -2.52 12.13
CA SER A 7 -29.14 -1.34 12.91
C SER A 7 -27.91 -0.65 13.53
N TYR A 8 -26.94 -1.42 14.03
CA TYR A 8 -25.68 -0.88 14.53
C TYR A 8 -24.88 -0.14 13.45
N LEU A 9 -24.88 -0.65 12.21
CA LEU A 9 -24.16 0.00 11.10
C LEU A 9 -24.75 1.37 10.69
N GLU A 10 -26.01 1.66 11.02
CA GLU A 10 -26.63 2.95 10.69
C GLU A 10 -26.00 4.14 11.41
N ASP A 11 -25.29 3.90 12.53
CA ASP A 11 -24.59 4.96 13.26
C ASP A 11 -23.29 5.42 12.60
N PHE A 12 -22.78 4.65 11.62
CA PHE A 12 -21.47 4.90 11.01
C PHE A 12 -21.57 5.47 9.59
N THR A 13 -20.59 6.31 9.24
CA THR A 13 -20.44 6.85 7.88
C THR A 13 -19.48 6.00 7.06
N TYR A 14 -18.47 5.41 7.70
CA TYR A 14 -17.45 4.61 7.01
C TYR A 14 -17.37 3.21 7.61
N LEU A 15 -17.20 2.23 6.72
CA LEU A 15 -16.95 0.83 7.05
C LEU A 15 -15.57 0.43 6.55
N TYR A 16 -14.60 0.31 7.45
CA TYR A 16 -13.29 -0.26 7.12
C TYR A 16 -13.35 -1.77 7.16
N HIS A 17 -12.77 -2.41 6.15
CA HIS A 17 -12.68 -3.86 6.08
C HIS A 17 -11.42 -4.30 5.32
N PHE A 18 -11.09 -5.58 5.41
CA PHE A 18 -9.98 -6.17 4.70
C PHE A 18 -10.49 -7.17 3.66
N ASN A 19 -10.51 -6.79 2.37
CA ASN A 19 -11.04 -7.60 1.26
C ASN A 19 -12.54 -7.98 1.40
N GLY A 20 -13.28 -7.26 2.24
CA GLY A 20 -14.69 -7.58 2.56
C GLY A 20 -15.65 -7.44 1.39
N CYS A 21 -15.31 -6.62 0.38
CA CYS A 21 -16.10 -6.53 -0.85
C CYS A 21 -16.21 -7.87 -1.60
N THR A 22 -15.25 -8.79 -1.39
CA THR A 22 -15.22 -10.09 -2.08
C THR A 22 -15.92 -11.19 -1.30
N PHE A 23 -15.99 -11.09 0.01
CA PHE A 23 -16.54 -12.13 0.86
C PHE A 23 -17.57 -11.63 1.89
N ASP A 24 -17.18 -10.73 2.80
CA ASP A 24 -18.03 -10.37 3.95
C ASP A 24 -19.32 -9.66 3.53
N ILE A 25 -19.21 -8.64 2.71
CA ILE A 25 -20.36 -7.86 2.22
C ILE A 25 -21.31 -8.73 1.39
N PRO A 26 -20.85 -9.49 0.37
CA PRO A 26 -21.72 -10.41 -0.35
C PRO A 26 -22.36 -11.47 0.54
N PHE A 27 -21.63 -12.01 1.52
CA PHE A 27 -22.15 -13.00 2.45
C PHE A 27 -23.29 -12.43 3.30
N VAL A 28 -23.09 -11.25 3.91
CA VAL A 28 -24.14 -10.59 4.72
C VAL A 28 -25.34 -10.25 3.85
N THR A 29 -25.13 -9.71 2.65
CA THR A 29 -26.22 -9.38 1.71
C THR A 29 -27.04 -10.61 1.35
N ALA A 30 -26.39 -11.71 0.96
CA ALA A 30 -27.08 -12.96 0.63
C ALA A 30 -27.83 -13.55 1.84
N LYS A 31 -27.31 -13.38 3.05
CA LYS A 31 -28.03 -13.79 4.27
C LYS A 31 -29.26 -12.93 4.53
N CYS A 32 -29.18 -11.63 4.31
CA CYS A 32 -30.32 -10.73 4.42
C CYS A 32 -31.42 -11.12 3.41
N GLU A 33 -31.06 -11.32 2.16
CA GLU A 33 -31.98 -11.76 1.11
C GLU A 33 -32.66 -13.10 1.47
N LYS A 34 -31.88 -14.07 1.92
CA LYS A 34 -32.40 -15.40 2.34
C LYS A 34 -33.44 -15.30 3.48
N HIS A 35 -33.28 -14.34 4.36
CA HIS A 35 -34.19 -14.17 5.52
C HIS A 35 -35.22 -13.05 5.31
N GLY A 36 -35.33 -12.48 4.10
CA GLY A 36 -36.30 -11.41 3.80
C GLY A 36 -36.01 -10.10 4.53
N ILE A 37 -34.76 -9.89 4.96
CA ILE A 37 -34.32 -8.68 5.68
C ILE A 37 -33.92 -7.64 4.62
N VAL A 38 -34.58 -6.49 4.65
CA VAL A 38 -34.26 -5.36 3.75
C VAL A 38 -33.13 -4.53 4.34
N LEU A 39 -32.11 -4.24 3.54
CA LEU A 39 -31.03 -3.35 3.95
C LEU A 39 -31.54 -1.91 4.07
N PHE A 40 -31.23 -1.26 5.17
CA PHE A 40 -31.47 0.18 5.32
C PHE A 40 -30.71 0.98 4.26
N PRO A 41 -31.22 2.13 3.80
CA PRO A 41 -30.58 2.91 2.72
C PRO A 41 -29.13 3.25 3.01
N LYS A 42 -28.80 3.66 4.23
CA LYS A 42 -27.44 4.00 4.66
C LYS A 42 -26.51 2.78 4.65
N VAL A 43 -26.98 1.63 5.16
CA VAL A 43 -26.22 0.37 5.16
C VAL A 43 -26.02 -0.13 3.73
N SER A 44 -27.02 0.02 2.87
CA SER A 44 -26.90 -0.29 1.43
C SER A 44 -25.83 0.57 0.76
N ALA A 45 -25.73 1.86 1.13
CA ALA A 45 -24.67 2.75 0.65
C ALA A 45 -23.30 2.32 1.20
N LEU A 46 -23.16 2.02 2.49
CA LEU A 46 -21.94 1.47 3.09
C LEU A 46 -21.44 0.22 2.37
N PHE A 47 -22.33 -0.65 1.91
CA PHE A 47 -21.92 -1.88 1.22
C PHE A 47 -21.58 -1.70 -0.25
N LYS A 48 -22.18 -0.72 -0.93
CA LYS A 48 -22.04 -0.52 -2.38
C LYS A 48 -20.95 0.48 -2.76
N ASN A 49 -20.80 1.54 -1.96
CA ASN A 49 -19.88 2.63 -2.27
C ASN A 49 -18.50 2.33 -1.71
N THR A 50 -17.60 1.80 -2.53
CA THR A 50 -16.19 1.64 -2.15
C THR A 50 -15.42 2.88 -2.57
N ILE A 51 -14.81 3.57 -1.61
CA ILE A 51 -14.01 4.78 -1.83
C ILE A 51 -12.59 4.59 -1.33
N SER A 52 -11.68 5.50 -1.72
CA SER A 52 -10.35 5.59 -1.13
C SER A 52 -10.42 6.25 0.25
N SER A 53 -9.51 5.88 1.14
CA SER A 53 -9.34 6.51 2.46
C SER A 53 -8.98 8.01 2.38
N GLN A 54 -8.49 8.47 1.23
CA GLN A 54 -8.19 9.88 0.95
C GLN A 54 -9.36 10.66 0.34
N SER A 55 -10.53 10.04 0.16
CA SER A 55 -11.71 10.74 -0.36
C SER A 55 -12.26 11.72 0.66
N GLU A 56 -12.61 12.90 0.21
CA GLU A 56 -13.30 13.92 1.01
C GLU A 56 -14.84 13.73 1.03
N GLU A 57 -15.34 12.63 0.45
CA GLU A 57 -16.76 12.34 0.39
C GLU A 57 -17.33 12.06 1.78
N SER A 58 -18.41 12.73 2.13
CA SER A 58 -19.13 12.55 3.39
C SER A 58 -20.28 11.53 3.29
N ALA A 59 -20.49 10.94 2.13
CA ALA A 59 -21.51 9.92 1.93
C ALA A 59 -21.13 8.58 2.58
N PRO A 60 -22.11 7.79 3.07
CA PRO A 60 -21.81 6.46 3.60
C PRO A 60 -21.10 5.56 2.59
N ALA A 61 -19.95 5.02 2.97
CA ALA A 61 -19.09 4.24 2.08
C ALA A 61 -18.24 3.22 2.83
N ASN A 62 -17.65 2.28 2.09
CA ASN A 62 -16.65 1.37 2.64
C ASN A 62 -15.25 1.67 2.11
N ILE A 63 -14.25 1.29 2.89
CA ILE A 63 -12.83 1.43 2.59
C ILE A 63 -12.20 0.04 2.72
N ASP A 64 -11.69 -0.47 1.59
CA ASP A 64 -11.03 -1.77 1.54
C ASP A 64 -9.52 -1.61 1.75
N LEU A 65 -9.05 -1.91 2.94
CA LEU A 65 -7.63 -1.79 3.31
C LEU A 65 -6.70 -2.55 2.37
N LEU A 66 -7.12 -3.70 1.84
CA LEU A 66 -6.31 -4.44 0.89
C LEU A 66 -6.14 -3.67 -0.43
N LYS A 67 -7.18 -3.01 -0.91
CA LYS A 67 -7.12 -2.15 -2.10
C LYS A 67 -6.20 -0.95 -1.89
N GLU A 68 -6.32 -0.30 -0.73
CA GLU A 68 -5.50 0.87 -0.39
C GLU A 68 -4.01 0.52 -0.23
N ILE A 69 -3.68 -0.62 0.38
CA ILE A 69 -2.29 -1.03 0.63
C ILE A 69 -1.62 -1.66 -0.60
N ARG A 70 -2.38 -2.36 -1.44
CA ARG A 70 -1.84 -3.08 -2.60
C ARG A 70 -0.96 -2.25 -3.56
N PRO A 71 -1.24 -0.96 -3.85
CA PRO A 71 -0.40 -0.12 -4.70
C PRO A 71 1.04 0.04 -4.20
N PHE A 72 1.26 0.10 -2.88
CA PHE A 72 2.63 0.25 -2.34
C PHE A 72 3.29 -1.07 -1.97
N LYS A 73 2.65 -2.20 -2.20
CA LYS A 73 3.20 -3.53 -1.89
C LYS A 73 4.66 -3.67 -2.40
N LYS A 74 4.89 -3.33 -3.67
CA LYS A 74 6.23 -3.41 -4.28
C LYS A 74 7.20 -2.40 -3.66
N ARG A 75 6.75 -1.16 -3.45
CA ARG A 75 7.59 -0.08 -2.87
C ARG A 75 8.03 -0.42 -1.45
N LEU A 76 7.16 -0.99 -0.64
CA LEU A 76 7.45 -1.39 0.74
C LEU A 76 8.13 -2.78 0.86
N GLY A 77 8.44 -3.44 -0.25
CA GLY A 77 9.05 -4.78 -0.23
C GLY A 77 8.18 -5.86 0.42
N LEU A 78 6.85 -5.70 0.38
CA LEU A 78 5.93 -6.66 1.02
C LEU A 78 5.87 -7.96 0.21
N ALA A 79 6.29 -9.07 0.81
CA ALA A 79 6.21 -10.38 0.16
C ALA A 79 4.75 -10.82 -0.06
N LYS A 80 3.87 -10.52 0.90
CA LYS A 80 2.43 -10.85 0.86
C LYS A 80 1.61 -9.62 1.24
N ALA A 81 0.31 -9.68 0.96
CA ALA A 81 -0.64 -8.63 1.33
C ALA A 81 -1.91 -9.22 1.99
N ASN A 82 -1.80 -10.37 2.67
CA ASN A 82 -2.86 -10.87 3.51
C ASN A 82 -2.77 -10.25 4.91
N GLN A 83 -3.87 -10.16 5.61
CA GLN A 83 -3.99 -9.42 6.87
C GLN A 83 -2.97 -9.88 7.90
N SER A 84 -2.85 -11.18 8.18
CA SER A 84 -1.91 -11.72 9.16
C SER A 84 -0.42 -11.46 8.84
N PHE A 85 -0.07 -11.29 7.55
CA PHE A 85 1.27 -10.87 7.17
C PHE A 85 1.48 -9.39 7.46
N LEU A 86 0.50 -8.55 7.11
CA LEU A 86 0.57 -7.10 7.32
C LEU A 86 0.60 -6.75 8.79
N GLU A 87 -0.16 -7.44 9.62
CA GLU A 87 -0.12 -7.29 11.08
C GLU A 87 1.27 -7.57 11.66
N ARG A 88 1.87 -8.69 11.29
CA ARG A 88 3.26 -8.98 11.70
C ARG A 88 4.24 -7.95 11.15
N TRP A 89 3.98 -7.45 9.96
CA TRP A 89 4.82 -6.43 9.35
C TRP A 89 4.75 -5.10 10.12
N VAL A 90 3.59 -4.73 10.68
CA VAL A 90 3.45 -3.58 11.60
C VAL A 90 3.75 -3.94 13.07
N GLU A 91 4.47 -5.03 13.29
CA GLU A 91 4.97 -5.47 14.61
C GLU A 91 3.85 -5.92 15.58
N LEU A 92 2.66 -6.27 15.07
CA LEU A 92 1.61 -6.88 15.87
C LEU A 92 1.77 -8.41 15.92
N ASN A 93 1.84 -8.97 17.11
CA ASN A 93 1.80 -10.40 17.33
C ASN A 93 0.40 -10.80 17.80
N ARG A 94 -0.22 -11.75 17.10
CA ARG A 94 -1.50 -12.33 17.49
C ARG A 94 -1.32 -13.40 18.58
N GLU A 95 -2.32 -13.58 19.40
CA GLU A 95 -2.45 -14.74 20.28
C GLU A 95 -2.96 -15.96 19.50
N ASP A 96 -3.84 -15.72 18.51
CA ASP A 96 -4.35 -16.76 17.62
C ASP A 96 -3.30 -17.23 16.59
N ILE A 97 -3.11 -18.56 16.51
CA ILE A 97 -2.17 -19.22 15.60
C ILE A 97 -2.83 -19.89 14.40
N TYR A 98 -4.17 -19.91 14.35
CA TYR A 98 -4.93 -20.59 13.30
C TYR A 98 -5.06 -19.73 12.04
N ASN A 99 -5.11 -20.38 10.90
CA ASN A 99 -5.51 -19.76 9.64
C ASN A 99 -6.97 -20.08 9.30
N GLY A 100 -7.58 -19.30 8.41
CA GLY A 100 -8.99 -19.47 8.05
C GLY A 100 -9.38 -20.88 7.57
N GLY A 101 -8.47 -21.59 6.88
CA GLY A 101 -8.71 -22.98 6.45
C GLY A 101 -8.77 -23.96 7.63
N GLN A 102 -7.96 -23.75 8.65
CA GLN A 102 -8.00 -24.54 9.90
C GLN A 102 -9.28 -24.26 10.69
N LEU A 103 -9.74 -23.01 10.72
CA LEU A 103 -10.95 -22.62 11.43
C LEU A 103 -12.23 -23.21 10.86
N ILE A 104 -12.28 -23.51 9.57
CA ILE A 104 -13.41 -24.25 8.99
C ILE A 104 -13.57 -25.61 9.68
N LYS A 105 -12.46 -26.29 9.98
CA LYS A 105 -12.49 -27.58 10.70
C LYS A 105 -12.89 -27.39 12.16
N VAL A 106 -12.33 -26.37 12.83
CA VAL A 106 -12.70 -26.01 14.20
C VAL A 106 -14.19 -25.69 14.31
N TYR A 107 -14.74 -24.91 13.37
CA TYR A 107 -16.15 -24.59 13.32
C TYR A 107 -17.03 -25.84 13.12
N SER A 108 -16.61 -26.73 12.21
CA SER A 108 -17.34 -27.98 11.98
C SER A 108 -17.36 -28.86 13.25
N GLU A 109 -16.23 -28.93 13.95
CA GLU A 109 -16.14 -29.65 15.24
C GLU A 109 -16.98 -28.96 16.32
N TYR A 110 -16.94 -27.62 16.42
CA TYR A 110 -17.79 -26.85 17.32
C TYR A 110 -19.27 -27.18 17.13
N MET A 111 -19.75 -27.20 15.90
CA MET A 111 -21.17 -27.50 15.59
C MET A 111 -21.57 -28.90 16.07
N GLN A 112 -20.67 -29.87 16.05
CA GLN A 112 -20.92 -31.22 16.57
C GLN A 112 -20.84 -31.25 18.11
N GLN A 113 -19.79 -30.69 18.68
CA GLN A 113 -19.52 -30.77 20.12
C GLN A 113 -20.41 -29.90 20.96
N LYS A 114 -20.92 -28.79 20.46
CA LYS A 114 -21.88 -27.88 21.14
C LYS A 114 -23.09 -28.60 21.70
N ILE A 115 -23.54 -29.66 21.02
CA ILE A 115 -24.69 -30.44 21.43
C ILE A 115 -24.28 -31.64 22.29
N LEU A 116 -23.21 -32.32 21.91
CA LEU A 116 -22.78 -33.61 22.49
C LEU A 116 -21.93 -33.44 23.76
N HIS A 117 -21.05 -32.44 23.77
CA HIS A 117 -20.09 -32.22 24.86
C HIS A 117 -19.92 -30.73 25.12
N LYS A 118 -20.75 -30.19 26.05
CA LYS A 118 -20.82 -28.71 26.30
C LYS A 118 -19.49 -28.07 26.64
N GLU A 119 -18.64 -28.71 27.45
CA GLU A 119 -17.33 -28.15 27.83
C GLU A 119 -16.41 -28.00 26.61
N LYS A 120 -16.27 -29.06 25.82
CA LYS A 120 -15.48 -29.02 24.58
C LYS A 120 -16.06 -28.03 23.57
N GLY A 121 -17.40 -27.93 23.48
CA GLY A 121 -18.07 -26.92 22.67
C GLY A 121 -17.69 -25.50 23.09
N ALA A 122 -17.67 -25.21 24.38
CA ALA A 122 -17.31 -23.90 24.92
C ALA A 122 -15.83 -23.53 24.65
N GLU A 123 -14.92 -24.50 24.72
CA GLU A 123 -13.50 -24.28 24.38
C GLU A 123 -13.33 -23.92 22.89
N LEU A 124 -13.99 -24.65 22.00
CA LEU A 124 -13.96 -24.37 20.55
C LEU A 124 -14.61 -23.02 20.22
N GLU A 125 -15.69 -22.65 20.90
CA GLU A 125 -16.33 -21.34 20.76
C GLU A 125 -15.39 -20.22 21.17
N LYS A 126 -14.72 -20.36 22.32
CA LYS A 126 -13.71 -19.38 22.78
C LYS A 126 -12.60 -19.17 21.75
N LEU A 127 -12.12 -20.25 21.14
CA LEU A 127 -11.09 -20.19 20.11
C LEU A 127 -11.57 -19.45 18.86
N LEU A 128 -12.80 -19.73 18.39
CA LEU A 128 -13.41 -19.04 17.26
C LEU A 128 -13.63 -17.54 17.54
N LEU A 129 -14.06 -17.21 18.76
CA LEU A 129 -14.22 -15.83 19.18
C LEU A 129 -12.88 -15.09 19.31
N LEU A 130 -11.84 -15.76 19.81
CA LEU A 130 -10.49 -15.20 19.88
C LEU A 130 -9.97 -14.85 18.48
N HIS A 131 -10.12 -15.77 17.53
CA HIS A 131 -9.71 -15.49 16.15
C HIS A 131 -10.44 -14.28 15.55
N ASN A 132 -11.77 -14.22 15.74
CA ASN A 132 -12.55 -13.09 15.24
C ASN A 132 -12.18 -11.76 15.94
N HIS A 133 -11.89 -11.82 17.25
CA HIS A 133 -11.38 -10.67 17.99
C HIS A 133 -10.04 -10.18 17.42
N ASP A 134 -9.09 -11.11 17.21
CA ASP A 134 -7.75 -10.77 16.70
C ASP A 134 -7.82 -10.24 15.26
N ASP A 135 -8.73 -10.74 14.43
CA ASP A 135 -8.95 -10.21 13.08
C ASP A 135 -9.44 -8.75 13.10
N ILE A 136 -10.36 -8.42 14.00
CA ILE A 136 -10.88 -7.06 14.13
C ILE A 136 -9.83 -6.13 14.76
N ALA A 137 -9.22 -6.53 15.86
CA ALA A 137 -8.19 -5.76 16.55
C ALA A 137 -6.96 -5.55 15.64
N GLY A 138 -6.54 -6.60 14.95
CA GLY A 138 -5.42 -6.55 14.01
C GLY A 138 -5.66 -5.60 12.84
N MET A 139 -6.89 -5.51 12.35
CA MET A 139 -7.26 -4.60 11.27
C MET A 139 -7.03 -3.14 11.65
N ILE A 140 -7.25 -2.75 12.91
CA ILE A 140 -6.96 -1.39 13.41
C ILE A 140 -5.46 -1.07 13.25
N HIS A 141 -4.58 -2.03 13.56
CA HIS A 141 -3.15 -1.86 13.37
C HIS A 141 -2.76 -1.79 11.89
N VAL A 142 -3.40 -2.60 11.03
CA VAL A 142 -3.18 -2.55 9.57
C VAL A 142 -3.61 -1.20 8.99
N CYS A 143 -4.63 -0.52 9.54
CA CYS A 143 -5.01 0.84 9.14
C CYS A 143 -3.84 1.84 9.24
N SER A 144 -2.90 1.65 10.18
CA SER A 144 -1.73 2.53 10.29
C SER A 144 -0.86 2.53 9.02
N MET A 145 -0.94 1.50 8.19
CA MET A 145 -0.24 1.45 6.90
C MET A 145 -0.76 2.49 5.89
N LEU A 146 -1.95 3.04 6.09
CA LEU A 146 -2.48 4.12 5.24
C LEU A 146 -1.60 5.39 5.32
N ALA A 147 -0.84 5.56 6.40
CA ALA A 147 0.14 6.65 6.51
C ALA A 147 1.22 6.62 5.40
N TYR A 148 1.50 5.45 4.81
CA TYR A 148 2.38 5.38 3.64
C TYR A 148 1.72 5.94 2.38
N GLN A 149 0.39 5.92 2.30
CA GLN A 149 -0.35 6.54 1.19
C GLN A 149 -0.14 8.05 1.20
N ASP A 150 -0.26 8.68 2.35
CA ASP A 150 -0.02 10.11 2.53
C ASP A 150 1.44 10.45 2.21
N PHE A 151 2.37 9.62 2.66
CA PHE A 151 3.79 9.81 2.38
C PHE A 151 4.13 9.68 0.88
N PHE A 152 3.48 8.78 0.13
CA PHE A 152 3.71 8.61 -1.30
C PHE A 152 2.85 9.54 -2.17
N ALA A 153 1.96 10.34 -1.59
CA ALA A 153 1.23 11.38 -2.30
C ALA A 153 2.19 12.50 -2.76
N PRO A 154 1.82 13.30 -3.74
CA PRO A 154 2.61 14.46 -4.15
C PRO A 154 2.88 15.40 -2.95
N LEU A 155 4.15 15.68 -2.68
CA LEU A 155 4.56 16.53 -1.56
C LEU A 155 4.49 18.00 -1.94
N GLU A 156 3.95 18.81 -1.03
CA GLU A 156 4.09 20.26 -1.13
C GLU A 156 5.55 20.67 -0.80
N PRO A 157 6.20 21.51 -1.60
CA PRO A 157 7.61 21.89 -1.40
C PRO A 157 7.93 22.46 -0.02
N LYS A 158 6.93 23.02 0.67
CA LYS A 158 7.07 23.64 2.00
C LYS A 158 7.30 22.65 3.14
N THR A 159 7.00 21.39 2.91
CA THR A 159 7.12 20.34 3.95
C THR A 159 8.50 19.72 4.04
N VAL A 160 9.38 20.04 3.09
CA VAL A 160 10.71 19.43 3.00
C VAL A 160 11.74 20.32 3.68
N THR A 161 12.53 19.75 4.58
CA THR A 161 13.68 20.42 5.22
C THR A 161 14.97 19.89 4.64
N VAL A 162 15.81 20.78 4.11
CA VAL A 162 17.17 20.41 3.68
C VAL A 162 18.07 20.36 4.92
N CYS A 163 18.59 19.19 5.24
CA CYS A 163 19.43 18.98 6.41
C CYS A 163 20.90 19.13 6.12
N SER A 164 21.34 18.68 4.95
CA SER A 164 22.75 18.74 4.58
C SER A 164 22.90 18.78 3.05
N LEU A 165 23.83 19.62 2.63
CA LEU A 165 24.28 19.71 1.23
C LEU A 165 25.81 19.71 1.22
N THR A 166 26.39 18.67 0.70
CA THR A 166 27.84 18.55 0.48
C THR A 166 28.15 18.61 -1.02
N SER A 167 29.43 18.52 -1.41
CA SER A 167 29.80 18.41 -2.82
C SER A 167 29.32 17.11 -3.49
N GLU A 168 29.01 16.08 -2.72
CA GLU A 168 28.72 14.74 -3.25
C GLU A 168 27.29 14.27 -2.94
N GLN A 169 26.61 14.87 -1.97
CA GLN A 169 25.34 14.38 -1.48
C GLN A 169 24.40 15.47 -1.01
N LEU A 170 23.13 15.34 -1.34
CA LEU A 170 22.01 16.07 -0.78
C LEU A 170 21.25 15.16 0.19
N THR A 171 21.03 15.60 1.43
CA THR A 171 20.17 14.94 2.40
C THR A 171 18.99 15.84 2.75
N VAL A 172 17.79 15.27 2.63
CA VAL A 172 16.52 15.95 2.87
C VAL A 172 15.73 15.17 3.90
N GLU A 173 15.09 15.86 4.83
CA GLU A 173 14.23 15.25 5.85
C GLU A 173 12.80 15.79 5.80
N LEU A 174 11.87 14.90 6.12
CA LEU A 174 10.45 15.20 6.33
C LEU A 174 9.99 14.63 7.65
N PRO A 175 9.19 15.39 8.44
CA PRO A 175 8.45 14.80 9.55
C PRO A 175 7.36 13.88 9.02
N VAL A 176 7.27 12.67 9.58
CA VAL A 176 6.27 11.66 9.23
C VAL A 176 5.75 10.97 10.48
N GLN A 177 4.64 10.23 10.34
CA GLN A 177 4.13 9.33 11.37
C GLN A 177 3.89 7.98 10.71
N LEU A 178 4.85 7.07 10.80
CA LEU A 178 4.81 5.78 10.12
C LEU A 178 4.84 4.63 11.14
N PRO A 179 4.15 3.51 10.86
CA PRO A 179 4.06 2.41 11.81
C PRO A 179 5.38 1.65 11.97
N ARG A 180 6.25 1.68 10.97
CA ARG A 180 7.48 0.90 10.94
C ARG A 180 8.59 1.60 10.18
N LYS A 181 9.84 1.33 10.59
CA LYS A 181 11.04 1.73 9.84
C LYS A 181 11.19 0.88 8.57
N VAL A 182 11.42 1.54 7.45
CA VAL A 182 11.69 0.92 6.13
C VAL A 182 12.82 1.65 5.45
N THR A 183 13.77 0.91 4.87
CA THR A 183 14.81 1.48 4.01
C THR A 183 14.56 1.02 2.58
N LEU A 184 14.47 1.95 1.67
CA LEU A 184 14.23 1.71 0.26
C LEU A 184 15.49 2.16 -0.52
N GLU A 185 16.15 1.19 -1.12
CA GLU A 185 17.14 1.44 -2.15
C GLU A 185 16.39 1.67 -3.47
N HIS A 186 16.79 2.65 -4.26
CA HIS A 186 16.11 3.03 -5.50
C HIS A 186 14.62 3.42 -5.29
N PRO A 187 14.34 4.44 -4.46
CA PRO A 187 12.96 4.80 -4.07
C PRO A 187 12.11 5.32 -5.23
N PHE A 188 12.71 5.71 -6.33
CA PHE A 188 12.01 6.24 -7.50
C PHE A 188 11.85 5.17 -8.57
N PRO A 189 10.61 4.83 -8.98
CA PRO A 189 10.40 3.96 -10.12
C PRO A 189 10.89 4.69 -11.38
N THR A 190 11.86 4.11 -12.07
CA THR A 190 12.21 4.54 -13.43
C THR A 190 11.08 4.13 -14.36
N ALA A 191 10.48 5.08 -15.06
CA ALA A 191 9.42 4.82 -16.03
C ALA A 191 9.92 3.96 -17.20
N ASP A 192 11.23 4.05 -17.51
CA ASP A 192 11.94 3.18 -18.45
C ASP A 192 13.29 2.80 -17.84
N ALA A 193 13.55 1.52 -17.75
CA ALA A 193 14.78 0.95 -17.17
C ALA A 193 16.07 1.30 -17.92
N ALA A 194 16.02 2.18 -18.90
CA ALA A 194 17.13 2.48 -19.79
C ALA A 194 17.86 3.81 -19.53
N GLU A 195 17.31 4.78 -18.80
CA GLU A 195 17.86 6.14 -18.93
C GLU A 195 17.94 7.01 -17.67
N THR A 196 17.62 6.58 -16.47
CA THR A 196 17.78 7.45 -15.30
C THR A 196 18.68 6.82 -14.25
N GLN A 197 19.96 7.19 -14.27
CA GLN A 197 20.94 6.90 -13.22
C GLN A 197 20.68 7.73 -11.93
N LEU A 198 19.45 7.72 -11.41
CA LEU A 198 19.18 7.98 -10.00
C LEU A 198 19.41 6.69 -9.18
N GLU A 199 20.36 5.88 -9.64
CA GLU A 199 20.60 4.51 -9.16
C GLU A 199 21.07 4.43 -7.71
N ASN A 200 21.43 5.53 -7.07
CA ASN A 200 22.05 5.52 -5.75
C ASN A 200 21.30 6.33 -4.68
N GLY A 201 20.04 6.66 -4.91
CA GLY A 201 19.23 7.33 -3.89
C GLY A 201 18.80 6.34 -2.81
N ILE A 202 18.93 6.73 -1.54
CA ILE A 202 18.47 5.94 -0.39
C ILE A 202 17.37 6.73 0.32
N LEU A 203 16.20 6.12 0.46
CA LEU A 203 15.11 6.65 1.26
C LEU A 203 14.96 5.80 2.52
N THR A 204 15.24 6.39 3.67
CA THR A 204 14.99 5.79 4.98
C THR A 204 13.73 6.40 5.57
N LEU A 205 12.72 5.57 5.77
CA LEU A 205 11.48 5.90 6.45
C LEU A 205 11.62 5.42 7.90
N ASP A 206 11.81 6.31 8.85
CA ASP A 206 11.71 5.99 10.27
C ASP A 206 10.29 6.30 10.78
N LYS A 207 9.97 5.95 12.03
CA LYS A 207 8.63 6.16 12.59
C LYS A 207 8.21 7.64 12.62
N THR A 208 9.16 8.54 12.75
CA THR A 208 8.90 10.00 12.90
C THR A 208 9.57 10.87 11.84
N THR A 209 10.49 10.29 11.06
CA THR A 209 11.28 11.04 10.09
C THR A 209 11.51 10.22 8.82
N ALA A 210 11.26 10.82 7.67
CA ALA A 210 11.69 10.28 6.39
C ALA A 210 12.96 11.02 5.95
N THR A 211 14.04 10.30 5.69
CA THR A 211 15.32 10.84 5.23
C THR A 211 15.62 10.36 3.83
N LEU A 212 15.75 11.28 2.87
CA LEU A 212 16.15 11.00 1.50
C LEU A 212 17.58 11.48 1.29
N SER A 213 18.47 10.57 0.91
CA SER A 213 19.85 10.87 0.54
C SER A 213 20.03 10.66 -0.97
N LEU A 214 20.44 11.70 -1.68
CA LEU A 214 20.65 11.70 -3.13
C LEU A 214 22.11 12.03 -3.44
N PRO A 215 22.79 11.27 -4.31
CA PRO A 215 24.09 11.67 -4.83
C PRO A 215 23.94 12.91 -5.71
N LEU A 216 24.92 13.80 -5.66
CA LEU A 216 24.99 14.97 -6.52
C LEU A 216 25.91 14.71 -7.70
N TYR A 217 25.44 15.12 -8.86
CA TYR A 217 26.25 15.14 -10.08
C TYR A 217 26.78 16.54 -10.32
N HIS A 218 28.12 16.65 -10.47
CA HIS A 218 28.77 17.87 -10.88
C HIS A 218 29.24 17.73 -12.33
N GLY A 219 28.63 18.49 -13.21
CA GLY A 219 28.98 18.44 -14.65
C GLY A 219 27.96 19.18 -15.50
N THR A 220 28.16 19.15 -16.78
CA THR A 220 27.21 19.69 -17.75
C THR A 220 26.12 18.67 -18.03
N LEU A 221 24.87 19.02 -17.71
CA LEU A 221 23.73 18.21 -18.11
C LEU A 221 23.42 18.45 -19.58
N LYS A 222 23.32 17.36 -20.35
CA LYS A 222 22.94 17.40 -21.77
C LYS A 222 21.49 16.93 -21.92
N TYR A 223 20.72 17.65 -22.69
CA TYR A 223 19.36 17.25 -23.04
C TYR A 223 19.41 16.25 -24.20
N PHE A 224 18.75 15.08 -24.00
CA PHE A 224 18.56 14.09 -25.05
C PHE A 224 17.13 14.17 -25.57
N PHE A 225 16.93 14.53 -26.82
CA PHE A 225 15.65 14.50 -27.49
C PHE A 225 15.25 13.05 -27.87
N PRO A 226 13.94 12.74 -28.13
CA PRO A 226 13.45 11.36 -28.30
C PRO A 226 14.21 10.52 -29.32
N GLU A 227 14.69 11.12 -30.39
CA GLU A 227 15.40 10.44 -31.48
C GLU A 227 16.93 10.51 -31.35
N HIS A 228 17.45 10.85 -30.16
CA HIS A 228 18.87 11.03 -29.91
C HIS A 228 19.74 9.83 -30.37
N LYS A 229 19.23 8.61 -30.38
CA LYS A 229 19.95 7.41 -30.84
C LYS A 229 20.33 7.46 -32.31
N ASP A 230 19.67 8.31 -33.11
CA ASP A 230 19.97 8.49 -34.54
C ASP A 230 20.93 9.63 -34.81
N TYR A 231 21.53 10.18 -33.76
CA TYR A 231 22.48 11.26 -33.85
C TYR A 231 23.84 10.88 -33.27
N TYR A 232 24.91 11.55 -33.78
CA TYR A 232 26.22 11.61 -33.17
C TYR A 232 26.47 13.01 -32.63
N TYR A 233 27.21 13.11 -31.54
CA TYR A 233 27.63 14.37 -30.96
C TYR A 233 29.04 14.72 -31.48
N LEU A 234 29.26 15.97 -31.90
CA LEU A 234 30.54 16.54 -32.29
C LEU A 234 31.06 17.42 -31.14
N PRO A 235 32.00 16.94 -30.31
CA PRO A 235 32.47 17.66 -29.11
C PRO A 235 33.13 19.00 -29.41
N GLN A 236 33.78 19.14 -30.56
CA GLN A 236 34.49 20.37 -30.95
C GLN A 236 33.53 21.50 -31.35
N GLU A 237 32.37 21.15 -31.88
CA GLU A 237 31.37 22.10 -32.38
C GLU A 237 30.16 22.22 -31.46
N ASP A 238 30.16 21.43 -30.38
CA ASP A 238 29.03 21.29 -29.43
C ASP A 238 27.68 21.11 -30.13
N THR A 239 27.62 20.26 -31.16
CA THR A 239 26.44 20.05 -31.97
C THR A 239 26.17 18.57 -32.22
N ALA A 240 24.89 18.24 -32.53
CA ALA A 240 24.49 16.90 -32.89
C ALA A 240 24.24 16.79 -34.39
N ILE A 241 24.73 15.72 -35.02
CA ILE A 241 24.51 15.43 -36.45
C ILE A 241 23.74 14.10 -36.58
N HIS A 242 22.83 14.05 -37.51
CA HIS A 242 22.09 12.81 -37.81
C HIS A 242 23.05 11.79 -38.47
N LYS A 243 22.87 10.49 -38.19
CA LYS A 243 23.65 9.38 -38.70
C LYS A 243 23.82 9.39 -40.23
N SER A 244 22.81 9.84 -40.97
CA SER A 244 22.86 9.91 -42.44
C SER A 244 23.95 10.85 -42.98
N VAL A 245 24.30 11.91 -42.25
CA VAL A 245 25.36 12.85 -42.61
C VAL A 245 26.68 12.57 -41.88
N ALA A 246 26.65 11.75 -40.85
CA ALA A 246 27.84 11.40 -40.07
C ALA A 246 28.91 10.66 -40.87
N GLN A 247 28.56 10.05 -42.00
CA GLN A 247 29.51 9.41 -42.88
C GLN A 247 30.54 10.39 -43.50
N PHE A 248 30.23 11.69 -43.57
CA PHE A 248 31.08 12.74 -44.07
C PHE A 248 31.99 13.37 -42.99
N VAL A 249 31.86 12.94 -41.75
CA VAL A 249 32.66 13.40 -40.61
C VAL A 249 33.59 12.28 -40.16
N ASP A 250 34.83 12.59 -39.84
CA ASP A 250 35.79 11.62 -39.35
C ASP A 250 35.27 10.94 -38.06
N ALA A 251 35.50 9.65 -37.97
CA ALA A 251 35.04 8.86 -36.82
C ALA A 251 35.64 9.31 -35.48
N SER A 252 36.84 9.89 -35.53
CA SER A 252 37.53 10.44 -34.35
C SER A 252 36.90 11.72 -33.80
N CYS A 253 36.13 12.44 -34.62
CA CYS A 253 35.47 13.70 -34.28
C CYS A 253 34.06 13.52 -33.76
N ARG A 254 33.49 12.28 -33.75
CA ARG A 254 32.11 12.02 -33.39
C ARG A 254 32.01 11.04 -32.24
N GLN A 255 31.10 11.33 -31.30
CA GLN A 255 30.77 10.48 -30.16
C GLN A 255 29.30 9.95 -30.31
N LYS A 256 29.05 8.77 -29.75
CA LYS A 256 27.72 8.15 -29.79
C LYS A 256 26.94 8.48 -28.55
#